data_ad428c55959798de0c98cc4db245bee7
#
_entry.id   ad428c55959798de0c98cc4db245bee7
#
_cell.length_a   1.000
_cell.length_b   1.000
_cell.length_c   1.000
_cell.angle_alpha   90.00
_cell.angle_beta   90.00
_cell.angle_gamma   90.00
#
_symmetry.space_group_name_H-M   'P 1'
#
loop_
_entity.id
_entity.type
_entity.pdbx_description
1 polymer ?
#
loop_
_entity_poly.entity_id
_entity_poly.type
_entity_poly.pdbx_seq_one_letter_code
_entity_poly.pdbx_strand_id
1 'polypeptide(L)'
;MDFGGINPVILVASLMVAAVPILLAALGELVVEKAGVLNLGVEGMMIMGAICGFITAVGTGSPVLGFVGGALGGAALSLIFAFLTQVLLANQVATGLALTLFGLGLSSLMGQNYNGIKPPLTEAVPFGPLRDIPVLGKIVFSHDWVVYFSVFMVVVLWWVLKATRIGLILRAVGESHEAAHALGYKVNRIRLAAIAFGGAMAGMGGAYVSLVRVPQWVDGITAGAGWIALAIVVFASWKPWRALIGAYLFGGISVLQLNLQAAGSGIPVEYLSMSPYLITILVLVIMSSGRGRAALNAPAALGQNFHAAR
;
A
#
# COMPACT_ATOMS: atom_id res chain seq x y z
N MET A 1 -8.96 32.10 -1.71
CA MET A 1 -7.50 32.30 -1.61
C MET A 1 -6.89 31.56 -2.78
N ASP A 2 -6.53 32.27 -3.84
CA ASP A 2 -5.84 31.68 -5.00
C ASP A 2 -4.34 31.82 -4.79
N PHE A 3 -3.70 30.75 -4.42
CA PHE A 3 -2.24 30.65 -4.42
C PHE A 3 -1.77 30.35 -5.86
N GLY A 4 -1.60 31.38 -6.69
CA GLY A 4 -1.09 31.22 -8.06
C GLY A 4 -1.91 30.25 -8.96
N GLY A 5 -3.25 30.25 -8.82
CA GLY A 5 -4.15 29.36 -9.57
C GLY A 5 -4.40 27.99 -8.94
N ILE A 6 -3.80 27.69 -7.78
CA ILE A 6 -3.99 26.41 -7.06
C ILE A 6 -5.19 26.54 -6.11
N ASN A 7 -6.26 25.78 -6.35
CA ASN A 7 -7.40 25.72 -5.45
C ASN A 7 -7.11 24.76 -4.27
N PRO A 8 -7.00 25.26 -3.02
CA PRO A 8 -6.65 24.41 -1.87
C PRO A 8 -7.66 23.29 -1.60
N VAL A 9 -8.93 23.47 -1.94
CA VAL A 9 -9.98 22.47 -1.75
C VAL A 9 -9.76 21.28 -2.70
N ILE A 10 -9.42 21.55 -3.96
CA ILE A 10 -9.13 20.52 -4.95
C ILE A 10 -7.81 19.84 -4.59
N LEU A 11 -6.82 20.58 -4.12
CA LEU A 11 -5.54 20.02 -3.70
C LEU A 11 -5.73 19.00 -2.56
N VAL A 12 -6.51 19.33 -1.53
CA VAL A 12 -6.79 18.42 -0.41
C VAL A 12 -7.61 17.20 -0.87
N ALA A 13 -8.59 17.38 -1.75
CA ALA A 13 -9.34 16.27 -2.32
C ALA A 13 -8.43 15.32 -3.13
N SER A 14 -7.56 15.88 -3.99
CA SER A 14 -6.61 15.09 -4.78
C SER A 14 -5.55 14.36 -3.94
N LEU A 15 -5.19 14.94 -2.78
CA LEU A 15 -4.30 14.30 -1.81
C LEU A 15 -4.88 12.98 -1.30
N MET A 16 -6.18 12.93 -1.00
CA MET A 16 -6.82 11.71 -0.53
C MET A 16 -6.72 10.59 -1.59
N VAL A 17 -7.02 10.92 -2.85
CA VAL A 17 -6.90 9.99 -3.98
C VAL A 17 -5.47 9.51 -4.18
N ALA A 18 -4.49 10.43 -4.11
CA ALA A 18 -3.08 10.09 -4.32
C ALA A 18 -2.50 9.19 -3.23
N ALA A 19 -3.03 9.28 -2.00
CA ALA A 19 -2.56 8.48 -0.86
C ALA A 19 -3.08 7.04 -0.86
N VAL A 20 -4.23 6.74 -1.48
CA VAL A 20 -4.90 5.44 -1.41
C VAL A 20 -4.00 4.25 -1.78
N PRO A 21 -3.27 4.25 -2.92
CA PRO A 21 -2.46 3.11 -3.31
C PRO A 21 -1.41 2.76 -2.26
N ILE A 22 -0.73 3.80 -1.79
CA ILE A 22 0.37 3.67 -0.83
C ILE A 22 -0.18 3.27 0.55
N LEU A 23 -1.33 3.84 0.95
CA LEU A 23 -1.98 3.51 2.21
C LEU A 23 -2.40 2.05 2.26
N LEU A 24 -3.06 1.55 1.22
CA LEU A 24 -3.49 0.15 1.14
C LEU A 24 -2.29 -0.80 1.21
N ALA A 25 -1.24 -0.54 0.44
CA ALA A 25 -0.02 -1.33 0.47
C ALA A 25 0.67 -1.28 1.85
N ALA A 26 0.78 -0.09 2.46
CA ALA A 26 1.38 0.08 3.78
C ALA A 26 0.56 -0.61 4.90
N LEU A 27 -0.77 -0.58 4.83
CA LEU A 27 -1.62 -1.30 5.78
C LEU A 27 -1.48 -2.82 5.64
N GLY A 28 -1.37 -3.32 4.42
CA GLY A 28 -1.10 -4.72 4.14
C GLY A 28 0.25 -5.15 4.72
N GLU A 29 1.31 -4.43 4.39
CA GLU A 29 2.67 -4.74 4.85
C GLU A 29 2.83 -4.58 6.36
N LEU A 30 2.15 -3.61 6.97
CA LEU A 30 2.10 -3.47 8.42
C LEU A 30 1.62 -4.75 9.12
N VAL A 31 0.65 -5.46 8.56
CA VAL A 31 0.16 -6.74 9.08
C VAL A 31 1.18 -7.85 8.86
N VAL A 32 1.83 -7.88 7.70
CA VAL A 32 2.89 -8.85 7.38
C VAL A 32 4.07 -8.72 8.33
N GLU A 33 4.57 -7.50 8.51
CA GLU A 33 5.68 -7.23 9.41
C GLU A 33 5.31 -7.47 10.88
N LYS A 34 4.07 -7.18 11.29
CA LYS A 34 3.56 -7.52 12.64
C LYS A 34 3.50 -9.03 12.89
N ALA A 35 3.46 -9.87 11.85
CA ALA A 35 3.63 -11.32 11.95
C ALA A 35 5.11 -11.77 11.95
N GLY A 36 6.05 -10.83 11.92
CA GLY A 36 7.49 -11.12 11.91
C GLY A 36 8.07 -11.49 10.54
N VAL A 37 7.40 -11.13 9.46
CA VAL A 37 7.85 -11.39 8.08
C VAL A 37 8.23 -10.08 7.42
N LEU A 38 9.41 -10.01 6.80
CA LEU A 38 9.91 -8.86 6.04
C LEU A 38 9.73 -9.13 4.55
N ASN A 39 8.79 -8.43 3.93
CA ASN A 39 8.46 -8.66 2.53
C ASN A 39 8.84 -7.46 1.65
N LEU A 40 9.99 -7.52 1.01
CA LEU A 40 10.42 -6.50 0.05
C LEU A 40 9.80 -6.67 -1.36
N GLY A 41 8.89 -7.65 -1.51
CA GLY A 41 8.16 -7.92 -2.77
C GLY A 41 6.89 -7.09 -2.97
N VAL A 42 6.59 -6.14 -2.09
CA VAL A 42 5.35 -5.32 -2.12
C VAL A 42 5.18 -4.60 -3.46
N GLU A 43 6.25 -4.05 -4.03
CA GLU A 43 6.19 -3.41 -5.36
C GLU A 43 5.76 -4.39 -6.45
N GLY A 44 6.33 -5.61 -6.43
CA GLY A 44 5.92 -6.68 -7.34
C GLY A 44 4.45 -7.09 -7.17
N MET A 45 3.96 -7.12 -5.92
CA MET A 45 2.56 -7.43 -5.62
C MET A 45 1.63 -6.31 -6.08
N MET A 46 2.05 -5.04 -5.92
CA MET A 46 1.30 -3.90 -6.42
C MET A 46 1.18 -3.91 -7.95
N ILE A 47 2.29 -4.10 -8.67
CA ILE A 47 2.27 -4.08 -10.15
C ILE A 47 1.47 -5.26 -10.71
N MET A 48 1.58 -6.45 -10.10
CA MET A 48 0.75 -7.60 -10.46
C MET A 48 -0.73 -7.33 -10.19
N GLY A 49 -1.05 -6.69 -9.07
CA GLY A 49 -2.40 -6.24 -8.77
C GLY A 49 -2.92 -5.20 -9.77
N ALA A 50 -2.06 -4.28 -10.21
CA ALA A 50 -2.42 -3.26 -11.20
C ALA A 50 -2.84 -3.89 -12.53
N ILE A 51 -2.06 -4.84 -13.05
CA ILE A 51 -2.37 -5.50 -14.34
C ILE A 51 -3.55 -6.47 -14.21
N CYS A 52 -3.59 -7.31 -13.17
CA CYS A 52 -4.69 -8.26 -12.96
C CYS A 52 -6.02 -7.52 -12.76
N GLY A 53 -6.00 -6.43 -11.99
CA GLY A 53 -7.15 -5.56 -11.81
C GLY A 53 -7.61 -4.92 -13.10
N PHE A 54 -6.66 -4.40 -13.89
CA PHE A 54 -6.95 -3.79 -15.19
C PHE A 54 -7.58 -4.78 -16.18
N ILE A 55 -6.96 -5.97 -16.35
CA ILE A 55 -7.47 -7.03 -17.23
C ILE A 55 -8.88 -7.45 -16.81
N THR A 56 -9.09 -7.65 -15.51
CA THR A 56 -10.40 -8.06 -14.97
C THR A 56 -11.45 -6.98 -15.20
N ALA A 57 -11.12 -5.72 -14.96
CA ALA A 57 -12.05 -4.61 -15.15
C ALA A 57 -12.44 -4.44 -16.62
N VAL A 58 -11.47 -4.49 -17.53
CA VAL A 58 -11.71 -4.39 -18.98
C VAL A 58 -12.53 -5.59 -19.47
N GLY A 59 -12.18 -6.80 -19.05
CA GLY A 59 -12.85 -8.03 -19.51
C GLY A 59 -14.29 -8.17 -18.99
N THR A 60 -14.57 -7.67 -17.77
CA THR A 60 -15.90 -7.78 -17.15
C THR A 60 -16.76 -6.52 -17.29
N GLY A 61 -16.16 -5.39 -17.68
CA GLY A 61 -16.84 -4.09 -17.68
C GLY A 61 -17.14 -3.54 -16.27
N SER A 62 -16.61 -4.15 -15.21
CA SER A 62 -16.88 -3.79 -13.81
C SER A 62 -15.62 -3.36 -13.06
N PRO A 63 -15.54 -2.09 -12.60
CA PRO A 63 -14.43 -1.64 -11.78
C PRO A 63 -14.31 -2.41 -10.46
N VAL A 64 -15.43 -2.79 -9.85
CA VAL A 64 -15.45 -3.52 -8.58
C VAL A 64 -14.79 -4.90 -8.74
N LEU A 65 -15.11 -5.64 -9.80
CA LEU A 65 -14.46 -6.90 -10.11
C LEU A 65 -12.97 -6.69 -10.45
N GLY A 66 -12.62 -5.54 -11.03
CA GLY A 66 -11.23 -5.13 -11.23
C GLY A 66 -10.46 -5.05 -9.92
N PHE A 67 -11.01 -4.46 -8.87
CA PHE A 67 -10.35 -4.44 -7.55
C PHE A 67 -10.22 -5.84 -6.94
N VAL A 68 -11.22 -6.70 -7.13
CA VAL A 68 -11.12 -8.10 -6.70
C VAL A 68 -10.01 -8.82 -7.48
N GLY A 69 -9.94 -8.65 -8.80
CA GLY A 69 -8.87 -9.19 -9.64
C GLY A 69 -7.50 -8.70 -9.22
N GLY A 70 -7.38 -7.41 -8.87
CA GLY A 70 -6.15 -6.82 -8.34
C GLY A 70 -5.74 -7.41 -7.00
N ALA A 71 -6.68 -7.56 -6.07
CA ALA A 71 -6.42 -8.21 -4.78
C ALA A 71 -5.95 -9.67 -4.95
N LEU A 72 -6.59 -10.41 -5.84
CA LEU A 72 -6.20 -11.80 -6.14
C LEU A 72 -4.84 -11.88 -6.83
N GLY A 73 -4.53 -10.97 -7.77
CA GLY A 73 -3.22 -10.92 -8.43
C GLY A 73 -2.07 -10.65 -7.45
N GLY A 74 -2.24 -9.68 -6.56
CA GLY A 74 -1.27 -9.39 -5.51
C GLY A 74 -1.15 -10.53 -4.49
N ALA A 75 -2.29 -11.13 -4.08
CA ALA A 75 -2.30 -12.29 -3.19
C ALA A 75 -1.62 -13.52 -3.82
N ALA A 76 -1.82 -13.79 -5.11
CA ALA A 76 -1.18 -14.90 -5.79
C ALA A 76 0.35 -14.78 -5.75
N LEU A 77 0.90 -13.59 -6.05
CA LEU A 77 2.34 -13.37 -5.96
C LEU A 77 2.84 -13.47 -4.51
N SER A 78 2.07 -12.99 -3.55
CA SER A 78 2.41 -13.08 -2.13
C SER A 78 2.40 -14.52 -1.61
N LEU A 79 1.55 -15.40 -2.13
CA LEU A 79 1.55 -16.81 -1.80
C LEU A 79 2.79 -17.53 -2.34
N ILE A 80 3.32 -17.13 -3.50
CA ILE A 80 4.62 -17.59 -3.99
C ILE A 80 5.73 -17.17 -3.01
N PHE A 81 5.73 -15.90 -2.59
CA PHE A 81 6.65 -15.41 -1.55
C PHE A 81 6.54 -16.26 -0.27
N ALA A 82 5.32 -16.50 0.20
CA ALA A 82 5.08 -17.28 1.41
C ALA A 82 5.59 -18.72 1.27
N PHE A 83 5.37 -19.37 0.14
CA PHE A 83 5.88 -20.71 -0.11
C PHE A 83 7.41 -20.75 -0.05
N LEU A 84 8.07 -19.84 -0.75
CA LEU A 84 9.54 -19.77 -0.77
C LEU A 84 10.13 -19.48 0.61
N THR A 85 9.53 -18.56 1.36
CA THR A 85 10.11 -18.09 2.64
C THR A 85 9.65 -18.88 3.86
N GLN A 86 8.42 -19.40 3.89
CA GLN A 86 7.88 -20.12 5.05
C GLN A 86 7.96 -21.65 4.91
N VAL A 87 8.03 -22.18 3.68
CA VAL A 87 8.13 -23.63 3.44
C VAL A 87 9.55 -24.00 3.06
N LEU A 88 10.14 -23.33 2.07
CA LEU A 88 11.51 -23.58 1.62
C LEU A 88 12.56 -22.81 2.44
N LEU A 89 12.12 -21.94 3.34
CA LEU A 89 12.97 -21.17 4.27
C LEU A 89 14.02 -20.28 3.56
N ALA A 90 13.72 -19.86 2.35
CA ALA A 90 14.57 -18.96 1.58
C ALA A 90 14.71 -17.61 2.29
N ASN A 91 15.77 -16.88 1.97
CA ASN A 91 15.98 -15.54 2.52
C ASN A 91 14.86 -14.60 2.09
N GLN A 92 14.19 -13.97 3.07
CA GLN A 92 13.00 -13.13 2.85
C GLN A 92 13.30 -11.90 2.00
N VAL A 93 14.44 -11.24 2.25
CA VAL A 93 14.87 -10.05 1.52
C VAL A 93 15.15 -10.37 0.05
N ALA A 94 16.00 -11.38 -0.19
CA ALA A 94 16.38 -11.78 -1.55
C ALA A 94 15.17 -12.28 -2.34
N THR A 95 14.29 -13.08 -1.71
CA THR A 95 13.06 -13.57 -2.34
C THR A 95 12.11 -12.43 -2.69
N GLY A 96 11.93 -11.45 -1.80
CA GLY A 96 11.09 -10.29 -2.06
C GLY A 96 11.58 -9.46 -3.25
N LEU A 97 12.89 -9.18 -3.29
CA LEU A 97 13.51 -8.45 -4.42
C LEU A 97 13.37 -9.22 -5.74
N ALA A 98 13.64 -10.53 -5.73
CA ALA A 98 13.48 -11.38 -6.92
C ALA A 98 12.03 -11.39 -7.42
N LEU A 99 11.04 -11.48 -6.51
CA LEU A 99 9.63 -11.46 -6.86
C LEU A 99 9.16 -10.07 -7.33
N THR A 100 9.80 -9.00 -6.90
CA THR A 100 9.55 -7.66 -7.47
C THR A 100 9.95 -7.64 -8.95
N LEU A 101 11.15 -8.10 -9.29
CA LEU A 101 11.60 -8.17 -10.68
C LEU A 101 10.74 -9.12 -11.52
N PHE A 102 10.37 -10.27 -10.95
CA PHE A 102 9.45 -11.21 -11.58
C PHE A 102 8.09 -10.56 -11.85
N GLY A 103 7.51 -9.86 -10.86
CA GLY A 103 6.24 -9.16 -11.00
C GLY A 103 6.28 -8.07 -12.07
N LEU A 104 7.37 -7.28 -12.14
CA LEU A 104 7.59 -6.30 -13.19
C LEU A 104 7.63 -6.94 -14.58
N GLY A 105 8.41 -8.00 -14.75
CA GLY A 105 8.51 -8.70 -16.04
C GLY A 105 7.20 -9.37 -16.45
N LEU A 106 6.54 -10.07 -15.52
CA LEU A 106 5.27 -10.74 -15.80
C LEU A 106 4.15 -9.75 -16.09
N SER A 107 4.07 -8.65 -15.36
CA SER A 107 3.06 -7.61 -15.60
C SER A 107 3.24 -6.92 -16.96
N SER A 108 4.49 -6.68 -17.37
CA SER A 108 4.81 -6.15 -18.71
C SER A 108 4.36 -7.10 -19.81
N LEU A 109 4.64 -8.41 -19.65
CA LEU A 109 4.20 -9.42 -20.61
C LEU A 109 2.67 -9.49 -20.71
N MET A 110 1.96 -9.52 -19.57
CA MET A 110 0.50 -9.56 -19.53
C MET A 110 -0.13 -8.28 -20.10
N GLY A 111 0.55 -7.15 -19.93
CA GLY A 111 0.07 -5.82 -20.29
C GLY A 111 0.21 -5.47 -21.78
N GLN A 112 0.98 -6.21 -22.58
CA GLN A 112 1.28 -5.89 -23.97
C GLN A 112 0.03 -5.61 -24.83
N ASN A 113 -1.03 -6.38 -24.63
CA ASN A 113 -2.27 -6.26 -25.39
C ASN A 113 -3.26 -5.22 -24.82
N TYR A 114 -2.89 -4.54 -23.72
CA TYR A 114 -3.77 -3.62 -23.01
C TYR A 114 -3.34 -2.16 -23.12
N ASN A 115 -2.26 -1.87 -23.84
CA ASN A 115 -1.80 -0.51 -24.11
C ASN A 115 -2.86 0.27 -24.90
N GLY A 116 -3.18 1.48 -24.43
CA GLY A 116 -4.17 2.36 -25.09
C GLY A 116 -5.63 2.00 -24.82
N ILE A 117 -5.92 0.90 -24.10
CA ILE A 117 -7.28 0.55 -23.69
C ILE A 117 -7.65 1.37 -22.46
N LYS A 118 -8.88 1.87 -22.42
CA LYS A 118 -9.42 2.58 -21.25
C LYS A 118 -10.23 1.61 -20.37
N PRO A 119 -9.99 1.57 -19.07
CA PRO A 119 -10.79 0.76 -18.16
C PRO A 119 -12.18 1.40 -17.95
N PRO A 120 -13.16 0.64 -17.45
CA PRO A 120 -14.44 1.21 -17.03
C PRO A 120 -14.22 2.22 -15.89
N LEU A 121 -14.95 3.33 -15.93
CA LEU A 121 -14.83 4.40 -14.94
C LEU A 121 -15.31 3.94 -13.57
N THR A 122 -14.53 4.28 -12.54
CA THR A 122 -14.94 4.13 -11.14
C THR A 122 -15.66 5.41 -10.71
N GLU A 123 -16.96 5.33 -10.51
CA GLU A 123 -17.78 6.49 -10.13
C GLU A 123 -17.59 6.86 -8.65
N ALA A 124 -17.75 8.15 -8.35
CA ALA A 124 -17.79 8.62 -6.98
C ALA A 124 -19.09 8.18 -6.29
N VAL A 125 -18.99 7.82 -5.00
CA VAL A 125 -20.16 7.37 -4.21
C VAL A 125 -21.22 8.46 -4.16
N PRO A 126 -22.49 8.17 -4.50
CA PRO A 126 -23.56 9.15 -4.54
C PRO A 126 -24.08 9.50 -3.12
N PHE A 127 -23.46 10.49 -2.47
CA PHE A 127 -23.91 10.98 -1.16
C PHE A 127 -25.04 12.02 -1.23
N GLY A 128 -25.65 12.23 -2.41
CA GLY A 128 -26.76 13.18 -2.58
C GLY A 128 -26.38 14.61 -2.14
N PRO A 129 -27.24 15.30 -1.35
CA PRO A 129 -27.05 16.70 -0.97
C PRO A 129 -25.76 16.99 -0.17
N LEU A 130 -25.14 15.96 0.43
CA LEU A 130 -23.89 16.12 1.18
C LEU A 130 -22.71 16.56 0.29
N ARG A 131 -22.78 16.27 -1.01
CA ARG A 131 -21.76 16.72 -1.99
C ARG A 131 -21.82 18.23 -2.25
N ASP A 132 -22.97 18.86 -2.02
CA ASP A 132 -23.19 20.29 -2.29
C ASP A 132 -22.74 21.17 -1.14
N ILE A 133 -22.36 20.59 0.00
CA ILE A 133 -21.80 21.33 1.13
C ILE A 133 -20.52 22.05 0.68
N PRO A 134 -20.42 23.39 0.80
CA PRO A 134 -19.22 24.13 0.42
C PRO A 134 -17.99 23.59 1.14
N VAL A 135 -16.89 23.37 0.41
CA VAL A 135 -15.60 22.85 0.90
C VAL A 135 -15.67 21.37 1.34
N LEU A 136 -16.49 21.03 2.35
CA LEU A 136 -16.59 19.66 2.89
C LEU A 136 -17.11 18.66 1.87
N GLY A 137 -18.08 19.05 1.04
CA GLY A 137 -18.63 18.20 -0.01
C GLY A 137 -17.56 17.71 -0.98
N LYS A 138 -16.69 18.62 -1.41
CA LYS A 138 -15.59 18.30 -2.33
C LYS A 138 -14.45 17.51 -1.66
N ILE A 139 -14.12 17.83 -0.41
CA ILE A 139 -13.01 17.17 0.31
C ILE A 139 -13.40 15.78 0.81
N VAL A 140 -14.65 15.59 1.29
CA VAL A 140 -15.02 14.35 1.99
C VAL A 140 -15.99 13.49 1.19
N PHE A 141 -16.97 14.08 0.47
CA PHE A 141 -18.10 13.36 -0.12
C PHE A 141 -18.05 13.21 -1.65
N SER A 142 -16.89 13.49 -2.28
CA SER A 142 -16.75 13.45 -3.75
C SER A 142 -15.79 12.37 -4.25
N HIS A 143 -15.51 11.37 -3.42
CA HIS A 143 -14.55 10.31 -3.75
C HIS A 143 -15.23 9.00 -4.14
N ASP A 144 -14.45 8.11 -4.75
CA ASP A 144 -14.82 6.73 -5.00
C ASP A 144 -14.85 5.90 -3.70
N TRP A 145 -15.47 4.73 -3.77
CA TRP A 145 -15.64 3.87 -2.61
C TRP A 145 -14.32 3.32 -2.03
N VAL A 146 -13.25 3.24 -2.84
CA VAL A 146 -11.95 2.70 -2.39
C VAL A 146 -11.25 3.68 -1.45
N VAL A 147 -11.43 5.00 -1.65
CA VAL A 147 -10.95 6.02 -0.71
C VAL A 147 -11.51 5.77 0.68
N TYR A 148 -12.85 5.59 0.78
CA TYR A 148 -13.50 5.32 2.07
C TYR A 148 -13.10 3.97 2.63
N PHE A 149 -12.98 2.95 1.77
CA PHE A 149 -12.49 1.64 2.17
C PHE A 149 -11.09 1.71 2.76
N SER A 150 -10.19 2.50 2.18
CA SER A 150 -8.81 2.65 2.69
C SER A 150 -8.78 3.23 4.11
N VAL A 151 -9.59 4.25 4.38
CA VAL A 151 -9.72 4.85 5.72
C VAL A 151 -10.42 3.89 6.69
N PHE A 152 -11.46 3.19 6.24
CA PHE A 152 -12.13 2.15 7.01
C PHE A 152 -11.16 1.05 7.43
N MET A 153 -10.28 0.60 6.53
CA MET A 153 -9.25 -0.41 6.85
C MET A 153 -8.26 0.06 7.91
N VAL A 154 -7.95 1.36 7.98
CA VAL A 154 -7.13 1.91 9.09
C VAL A 154 -7.82 1.67 10.44
N VAL A 155 -9.12 1.97 10.52
CA VAL A 155 -9.91 1.78 11.74
C VAL A 155 -10.00 0.30 12.10
N VAL A 156 -10.31 -0.55 11.11
CA VAL A 156 -10.43 -2.00 11.29
C VAL A 156 -9.10 -2.59 11.79
N LEU A 157 -7.99 -2.28 11.15
CA LEU A 157 -6.68 -2.81 11.55
C LEU A 157 -6.25 -2.28 12.91
N TRP A 158 -6.51 -1.02 13.21
CA TRP A 158 -6.26 -0.48 14.54
C TRP A 158 -7.05 -1.25 15.61
N TRP A 159 -8.35 -1.47 15.38
CA TRP A 159 -9.21 -2.22 16.29
C TRP A 159 -8.77 -3.68 16.40
N VAL A 160 -8.51 -4.37 15.28
CA VAL A 160 -8.04 -5.76 15.26
C VAL A 160 -6.74 -5.89 16.03
N LEU A 161 -5.75 -5.06 15.75
CA LEU A 161 -4.44 -5.14 16.40
C LEU A 161 -4.50 -4.77 17.90
N LYS A 162 -5.42 -3.89 18.32
CA LYS A 162 -5.51 -3.43 19.71
C LYS A 162 -6.42 -4.29 20.58
N ALA A 163 -7.57 -4.70 20.06
CA ALA A 163 -8.70 -5.19 20.87
C ALA A 163 -9.08 -6.66 20.61
N THR A 164 -8.50 -7.32 19.56
CA THR A 164 -8.92 -8.68 19.23
C THR A 164 -7.87 -9.74 19.56
N ARG A 165 -8.35 -11.01 19.71
CA ARG A 165 -7.48 -12.18 19.87
C ARG A 165 -6.58 -12.41 18.66
N ILE A 166 -7.07 -12.11 17.45
CA ILE A 166 -6.30 -12.24 16.21
C ILE A 166 -5.09 -11.31 16.24
N GLY A 167 -5.28 -10.04 16.62
CA GLY A 167 -4.20 -9.08 16.74
C GLY A 167 -3.20 -9.42 17.85
N LEU A 168 -3.67 -10.01 18.96
CA LEU A 168 -2.78 -10.50 20.02
C LEU A 168 -1.90 -11.64 19.52
N ILE A 169 -2.49 -12.64 18.85
CA ILE A 169 -1.77 -13.80 18.29
C ILE A 169 -0.76 -13.35 17.23
N LEU A 170 -1.17 -12.44 16.33
CA LEU A 170 -0.30 -11.90 15.30
C LEU A 170 0.94 -11.24 15.90
N ARG A 171 0.76 -10.39 16.89
CA ARG A 171 1.86 -9.73 17.61
C ARG A 171 2.74 -10.73 18.38
N ALA A 172 2.13 -11.74 19.03
CA ALA A 172 2.90 -12.77 19.73
C ALA A 172 3.81 -13.55 18.79
N VAL A 173 3.32 -13.91 17.58
CA VAL A 173 4.12 -14.57 16.54
C VAL A 173 5.24 -13.67 16.04
N GLY A 174 5.00 -12.36 15.90
CA GLY A 174 6.01 -11.40 15.48
C GLY A 174 7.07 -11.09 16.55
N GLU A 175 6.71 -11.19 17.84
CA GLU A 175 7.69 -10.97 18.94
C GLU A 175 8.56 -12.21 19.15
N SER A 176 7.96 -13.40 19.23
CA SER A 176 8.68 -14.66 19.40
C SER A 176 7.89 -15.81 18.78
N HIS A 177 8.28 -16.21 17.59
CA HIS A 177 7.64 -17.33 16.91
C HIS A 177 7.86 -18.65 17.64
N GLU A 178 8.99 -18.83 18.38
CA GLU A 178 9.26 -20.02 19.17
C GLU A 178 8.32 -20.10 20.39
N ALA A 179 8.16 -18.98 21.12
CA ALA A 179 7.25 -18.93 22.26
C ALA A 179 5.79 -19.13 21.80
N ALA A 180 5.40 -18.51 20.69
CA ALA A 180 4.07 -18.71 20.11
C ALA A 180 3.83 -20.18 19.72
N HIS A 181 4.85 -20.86 19.15
CA HIS A 181 4.78 -22.27 18.81
C HIS A 181 4.66 -23.16 20.06
N ALA A 182 5.43 -22.86 21.10
CA ALA A 182 5.36 -23.60 22.38
C ALA A 182 3.98 -23.50 23.04
N LEU A 183 3.25 -22.39 22.82
CA LEU A 183 1.85 -22.21 23.22
C LEU A 183 0.83 -22.93 22.31
N GLY A 184 1.28 -23.64 21.27
CA GLY A 184 0.45 -24.43 20.37
C GLY A 184 -0.08 -23.64 19.15
N TYR A 185 0.37 -22.43 18.91
CA TYR A 185 -0.03 -21.67 17.70
C TYR A 185 0.67 -22.17 16.46
N LYS A 186 -0.08 -22.27 15.35
CA LYS A 186 0.45 -22.68 14.03
C LYS A 186 1.11 -21.50 13.33
N VAL A 187 2.34 -21.16 13.73
CA VAL A 187 3.10 -19.99 13.27
C VAL A 187 3.06 -19.82 11.75
N ASN A 188 3.40 -20.86 10.97
CA ASN A 188 3.43 -20.79 9.50
C ASN A 188 2.06 -20.46 8.89
N ARG A 189 0.95 -20.96 9.47
CA ARG A 189 -0.40 -20.61 8.96
C ARG A 189 -0.76 -19.15 9.24
N ILE A 190 -0.36 -18.64 10.39
CA ILE A 190 -0.60 -17.24 10.78
C ILE A 190 0.20 -16.30 9.87
N ARG A 191 1.49 -16.61 9.65
CA ARG A 191 2.34 -15.87 8.71
C ARG A 191 1.82 -15.94 7.27
N LEU A 192 1.39 -17.13 6.81
CA LEU A 192 0.80 -17.33 5.48
C LEU A 192 -0.45 -16.43 5.30
N ALA A 193 -1.35 -16.42 6.28
CA ALA A 193 -2.56 -15.60 6.22
C ALA A 193 -2.22 -14.10 6.21
N ALA A 194 -1.23 -13.66 7.01
CA ALA A 194 -0.76 -12.29 7.03
C ALA A 194 -0.15 -11.88 5.68
N ILE A 195 0.69 -12.74 5.09
CA ILE A 195 1.31 -12.51 3.77
C ILE A 195 0.25 -12.42 2.67
N ALA A 196 -0.72 -13.36 2.65
CA ALA A 196 -1.82 -13.34 1.68
C ALA A 196 -2.66 -12.06 1.79
N PHE A 197 -2.99 -11.63 3.02
CA PHE A 197 -3.68 -10.38 3.28
C PHE A 197 -2.86 -9.18 2.80
N GLY A 198 -1.56 -9.14 3.12
CA GLY A 198 -0.65 -8.09 2.68
C GLY A 198 -0.58 -7.95 1.16
N GLY A 199 -0.43 -9.10 0.47
CA GLY A 199 -0.44 -9.13 -0.99
C GLY A 199 -1.77 -8.69 -1.61
N ALA A 200 -2.90 -9.08 -1.00
CA ALA A 200 -4.22 -8.62 -1.44
C ALA A 200 -4.38 -7.10 -1.32
N MET A 201 -3.97 -6.53 -0.19
CA MET A 201 -4.04 -5.08 0.04
C MET A 201 -3.09 -4.31 -0.90
N ALA A 202 -1.87 -4.80 -1.09
CA ALA A 202 -0.92 -4.25 -2.05
C ALA A 202 -1.47 -4.33 -3.49
N GLY A 203 -2.06 -5.46 -3.86
CA GLY A 203 -2.69 -5.66 -5.17
C GLY A 203 -3.88 -4.72 -5.41
N MET A 204 -4.73 -4.49 -4.40
CA MET A 204 -5.80 -3.48 -4.47
C MET A 204 -5.23 -2.07 -4.65
N GLY A 205 -4.15 -1.75 -3.94
CA GLY A 205 -3.44 -0.48 -4.12
C GLY A 205 -2.92 -0.31 -5.54
N GLY A 206 -2.36 -1.36 -6.13
CA GLY A 206 -1.94 -1.38 -7.54
C GLY A 206 -3.10 -1.20 -8.51
N ALA A 207 -4.20 -1.94 -8.32
CA ALA A 207 -5.41 -1.79 -9.12
C ALA A 207 -5.97 -0.36 -9.05
N TYR A 208 -5.88 0.30 -7.91
CA TYR A 208 -6.30 1.70 -7.77
C TYR A 208 -5.47 2.63 -8.66
N VAL A 209 -4.17 2.36 -8.82
CA VAL A 209 -3.33 3.15 -9.73
C VAL A 209 -3.82 3.01 -11.16
N SER A 210 -4.03 1.79 -11.66
CA SER A 210 -4.38 1.54 -13.06
C SER A 210 -5.85 1.79 -13.42
N LEU A 211 -6.77 1.77 -12.44
CA LEU A 211 -8.21 1.96 -12.67
C LEU A 211 -8.71 3.37 -12.37
N VAL A 212 -8.08 4.08 -11.41
CA VAL A 212 -8.59 5.36 -10.92
C VAL A 212 -7.58 6.49 -11.10
N ARG A 213 -6.36 6.33 -10.57
CA ARG A 213 -5.38 7.41 -10.53
C ARG A 213 -4.82 7.74 -11.92
N VAL A 214 -4.47 6.71 -12.68
CA VAL A 214 -3.99 6.78 -14.06
C VAL A 214 -4.76 5.72 -14.86
N PRO A 215 -5.99 6.01 -15.32
CA PRO A 215 -6.90 5.02 -15.90
C PRO A 215 -6.43 4.55 -17.28
N GLN A 216 -5.33 3.84 -17.29
CA GLN A 216 -4.68 3.21 -18.44
C GLN A 216 -3.65 2.20 -17.94
N TRP A 217 -3.23 1.31 -18.82
CA TRP A 217 -2.08 0.45 -18.56
C TRP A 217 -0.80 1.07 -19.15
N VAL A 218 0.23 1.13 -18.33
CA VAL A 218 1.60 1.51 -18.74
C VAL A 218 2.57 0.65 -17.92
N ASP A 219 3.63 0.17 -18.56
CA ASP A 219 4.67 -0.60 -17.86
C ASP A 219 5.28 0.22 -16.72
N GLY A 220 5.47 -0.44 -15.56
CA GLY A 220 6.02 0.21 -14.39
C GLY A 220 5.11 1.27 -13.73
N ILE A 221 3.80 1.23 -13.97
CA ILE A 221 2.81 2.24 -13.52
C ILE A 221 2.82 2.52 -12.02
N THR A 222 3.26 1.57 -11.20
CA THR A 222 3.37 1.74 -9.74
C THR A 222 4.56 2.61 -9.32
N ALA A 223 5.58 2.71 -10.19
CA ALA A 223 6.71 3.64 -10.05
C ALA A 223 7.36 3.66 -8.64
N GLY A 224 7.49 2.52 -7.99
CA GLY A 224 8.09 2.41 -6.66
C GLY A 224 7.17 2.70 -5.49
N ALA A 225 5.86 2.83 -5.71
CA ALA A 225 4.89 3.09 -4.65
C ALA A 225 4.90 2.01 -3.55
N GLY A 226 5.21 0.76 -3.88
CA GLY A 226 5.38 -0.32 -2.90
C GLY A 226 6.60 -0.13 -1.99
N TRP A 227 7.71 0.38 -2.52
CA TRP A 227 8.88 0.72 -1.72
C TRP A 227 8.61 1.88 -0.75
N ILE A 228 7.81 2.86 -1.20
CA ILE A 228 7.37 3.97 -0.36
C ILE A 228 6.45 3.46 0.75
N ALA A 229 5.57 2.50 0.45
CA ALA A 229 4.69 1.89 1.45
C ALA A 229 5.50 1.19 2.56
N LEU A 230 6.59 0.48 2.23
CA LEU A 230 7.53 -0.09 3.21
C LEU A 230 8.15 1.00 4.11
N ALA A 231 8.65 2.08 3.50
CA ALA A 231 9.20 3.20 4.26
C ALA A 231 8.17 3.81 5.21
N ILE A 232 6.91 3.91 4.79
CA ILE A 232 5.81 4.41 5.63
C ILE A 232 5.50 3.48 6.80
N VAL A 233 5.60 2.16 6.64
CA VAL A 233 5.40 1.21 7.76
C VAL A 233 6.43 1.45 8.86
N VAL A 234 7.70 1.61 8.50
CA VAL A 234 8.78 1.95 9.45
C VAL A 234 8.53 3.32 10.08
N PHE A 235 8.22 4.34 9.28
CA PHE A 235 7.82 5.68 9.73
C PHE A 235 6.65 5.61 10.72
N ALA A 236 5.63 4.85 10.42
CA ALA A 236 4.45 4.68 11.26
C ALA A 236 4.75 3.93 12.57
N SER A 237 5.95 3.37 12.74
CA SER A 237 6.27 2.48 13.86
C SER A 237 5.20 1.38 14.03
N TRP A 238 4.77 0.79 12.91
CA TRP A 238 3.74 -0.26 12.83
C TRP A 238 2.39 0.12 13.47
N LYS A 239 2.00 1.40 13.42
CA LYS A 239 0.70 1.89 13.90
C LYS A 239 -0.17 2.35 12.73
N PRO A 240 -1.39 1.79 12.53
CA PRO A 240 -2.25 2.12 11.37
C PRO A 240 -2.55 3.61 11.20
N TRP A 241 -2.83 4.33 12.30
CA TRP A 241 -3.09 5.78 12.24
C TRP A 241 -1.89 6.61 11.79
N ARG A 242 -0.67 6.18 12.17
CA ARG A 242 0.53 6.85 11.70
C ARG A 242 0.81 6.53 10.23
N ALA A 243 0.48 5.30 9.78
CA ALA A 243 0.56 4.94 8.36
C ALA A 243 -0.37 5.80 7.51
N LEU A 244 -1.59 6.10 8.00
CA LEU A 244 -2.50 7.06 7.35
C LEU A 244 -1.86 8.43 7.19
N ILE A 245 -1.30 8.98 8.28
CA ILE A 245 -0.63 10.30 8.25
C ILE A 245 0.55 10.28 7.27
N GLY A 246 1.38 9.23 7.30
CA GLY A 246 2.52 9.08 6.39
C GLY A 246 2.12 9.00 4.92
N ALA A 247 1.08 8.20 4.61
CA ALA A 247 0.56 8.06 3.26
C ALA A 247 -0.04 9.39 2.74
N TYR A 248 -0.76 10.11 3.59
CA TYR A 248 -1.34 11.40 3.24
C TYR A 248 -0.26 12.49 3.07
N LEU A 249 0.78 12.45 3.89
CA LEU A 249 1.92 13.37 3.75
C LEU A 249 2.62 13.12 2.40
N PHE A 250 2.96 11.88 2.09
CA PHE A 250 3.61 11.55 0.82
C PHE A 250 2.72 11.86 -0.39
N GLY A 251 1.45 11.42 -0.34
CA GLY A 251 0.46 11.72 -1.39
C GLY A 251 0.25 13.21 -1.58
N GLY A 252 0.20 13.98 -0.49
CA GLY A 252 0.05 15.43 -0.53
C GLY A 252 1.22 16.14 -1.19
N ILE A 253 2.45 15.72 -0.87
CA ILE A 253 3.65 16.29 -1.50
C ILE A 253 3.68 15.96 -3.00
N SER A 254 3.30 14.73 -3.37
CA SER A 254 3.23 14.34 -4.78
C SER A 254 2.20 15.15 -5.56
N VAL A 255 1.03 15.44 -4.97
CA VAL A 255 0.01 16.30 -5.58
C VAL A 255 0.49 17.74 -5.66
N LEU A 256 1.10 18.27 -4.60
CA LEU A 256 1.65 19.62 -4.57
C LEU A 256 2.72 19.80 -5.65
N GLN A 257 3.63 18.84 -5.78
CA GLN A 257 4.65 18.81 -6.83
C GLN A 257 4.04 18.95 -8.22
N LEU A 258 3.02 18.13 -8.54
CA LEU A 258 2.36 18.16 -9.85
C LEU A 258 1.66 19.51 -10.10
N ASN A 259 1.01 20.08 -9.09
CA ASN A 259 0.38 21.41 -9.20
C ASN A 259 1.40 22.52 -9.39
N LEU A 260 2.55 22.47 -8.71
CA LEU A 260 3.63 23.43 -8.90
C LEU A 260 4.25 23.33 -10.31
N GLN A 261 4.39 22.12 -10.84
CA GLN A 261 4.83 21.92 -12.23
C GLN A 261 3.82 22.53 -13.21
N ALA A 262 2.54 22.26 -13.03
CA ALA A 262 1.48 22.78 -13.88
C ALA A 262 1.35 24.32 -13.81
N ALA A 263 1.63 24.92 -12.64
CA ALA A 263 1.63 26.36 -12.44
C ALA A 263 2.88 27.06 -13.01
N GLY A 264 3.84 26.33 -13.58
CA GLY A 264 5.05 26.92 -14.16
C GLY A 264 5.97 27.58 -13.13
N SER A 265 6.18 26.95 -11.99
CA SER A 265 6.90 27.52 -10.83
C SER A 265 8.37 27.92 -11.08
N GLY A 266 8.91 27.70 -12.28
CA GLY A 266 10.32 27.98 -12.61
C GLY A 266 11.33 27.05 -11.93
N ILE A 267 10.88 26.14 -11.08
CA ILE A 267 11.73 25.13 -10.43
C ILE A 267 11.90 23.97 -11.41
N PRO A 268 13.15 23.48 -11.67
CA PRO A 268 13.37 22.32 -12.51
C PRO A 268 12.55 21.11 -12.04
N VAL A 269 11.96 20.38 -13.00
CA VAL A 269 11.05 19.24 -12.73
C VAL A 269 11.73 18.16 -11.90
N GLU A 270 13.02 17.99 -12.07
CA GLU A 270 13.86 17.02 -11.35
C GLU A 270 13.85 17.29 -9.85
N TYR A 271 14.02 18.53 -9.41
CA TYR A 271 13.96 18.91 -7.99
C TYR A 271 12.57 18.72 -7.39
N LEU A 272 11.53 19.06 -8.16
CA LEU A 272 10.17 18.83 -7.73
C LEU A 272 9.86 17.33 -7.60
N SER A 273 10.35 16.51 -8.53
CA SER A 273 10.17 15.05 -8.51
C SER A 273 10.91 14.35 -7.36
N MET A 274 12.00 14.94 -6.88
CA MET A 274 12.73 14.47 -5.70
C MET A 274 12.02 14.83 -4.37
N SER A 275 11.18 15.85 -4.36
CA SER A 275 10.63 16.42 -3.13
C SER A 275 9.88 15.43 -2.24
N PRO A 276 9.03 14.48 -2.73
CA PRO A 276 8.37 13.51 -1.88
C PRO A 276 9.36 12.59 -1.15
N TYR A 277 10.42 12.18 -1.84
CA TYR A 277 11.46 11.32 -1.27
C TYR A 277 12.32 12.06 -0.25
N LEU A 278 12.72 13.31 -0.55
CA LEU A 278 13.50 14.13 0.37
C LEU A 278 12.73 14.40 1.68
N ILE A 279 11.45 14.71 1.59
CA ILE A 279 10.62 14.93 2.77
C ILE A 279 10.43 13.62 3.55
N THR A 280 10.27 12.49 2.87
CA THR A 280 10.20 11.19 3.54
C THR A 280 11.49 10.89 4.30
N ILE A 281 12.66 11.12 3.70
CA ILE A 281 13.97 10.97 4.37
C ILE A 281 14.06 11.90 5.56
N LEU A 282 13.71 13.17 5.41
CA LEU A 282 13.75 14.17 6.48
C LEU A 282 12.87 13.74 7.66
N VAL A 283 11.66 13.29 7.38
CA VAL A 283 10.73 12.81 8.42
C VAL A 283 11.27 11.55 9.10
N LEU A 284 11.85 10.59 8.36
CA LEU A 284 12.50 9.41 8.93
C LEU A 284 13.68 9.80 9.84
N VAL A 285 14.49 10.75 9.43
CA VAL A 285 15.62 11.26 10.25
C VAL A 285 15.11 11.89 11.54
N ILE A 286 14.08 12.77 11.47
CA ILE A 286 13.48 13.39 12.65
C ILE A 286 12.92 12.34 13.61
N MET A 287 12.24 11.34 13.10
CA MET A 287 11.66 10.27 13.94
C MET A 287 12.72 9.34 14.51
N SER A 288 13.77 9.04 13.76
CA SER A 288 14.90 8.22 14.22
C SER A 288 15.75 8.94 15.28
N SER A 289 15.79 10.27 15.28
CA SER A 289 16.53 11.06 16.25
C SER A 289 15.96 11.02 17.66
N GLY A 290 14.69 10.63 17.82
CA GLY A 290 14.02 10.44 19.11
C GLY A 290 14.41 9.12 19.77
N ARG A 291 15.62 9.06 20.35
CA ARG A 291 16.19 8.01 21.22
C ARG A 291 15.36 6.71 21.34
N GLY A 292 15.43 5.84 20.33
CA GLY A 292 15.07 4.43 20.46
C GLY A 292 13.57 4.07 20.50
N ARG A 293 12.65 5.02 20.48
CA ARG A 293 11.20 4.72 20.54
C ARG A 293 10.66 4.03 19.29
N ALA A 294 11.25 4.27 18.11
CA ALA A 294 10.83 3.59 16.87
C ALA A 294 11.23 2.12 16.86
N ALA A 295 12.45 1.82 17.34
CA ALA A 295 12.96 0.45 17.45
C ALA A 295 12.16 -0.41 18.46
N LEU A 296 11.58 0.20 19.49
CA LEU A 296 10.76 -0.51 20.51
C LEU A 296 9.42 -1.05 19.97
N ASN A 297 8.98 -0.65 18.78
CA ASN A 297 7.74 -1.13 18.19
C ASN A 297 7.96 -2.13 17.04
N ALA A 298 9.21 -2.33 16.59
CA ALA A 298 9.53 -3.34 15.60
C ALA A 298 9.33 -4.74 16.21
N PRO A 299 8.69 -5.68 15.52
CA PRO A 299 8.61 -7.06 15.99
C PRO A 299 10.01 -7.67 16.11
N ALA A 300 10.31 -8.33 17.23
CA ALA A 300 11.66 -8.83 17.50
C ALA A 300 12.08 -9.98 16.54
N ALA A 301 11.11 -10.76 16.04
CA ALA A 301 11.36 -11.84 15.06
C ALA A 301 11.22 -11.37 13.60
N LEU A 302 11.23 -10.05 13.33
CA LEU A 302 11.10 -9.53 11.96
C LEU A 302 12.25 -10.03 11.07
N GLY A 303 11.89 -10.61 9.92
CA GLY A 303 12.85 -11.13 8.94
C GLY A 303 13.50 -12.47 9.32
N GLN A 304 13.15 -13.05 10.47
CA GLN A 304 13.68 -14.35 10.90
C GLN A 304 12.81 -15.50 10.36
N ASN A 305 13.48 -16.53 9.83
CA ASN A 305 12.83 -17.76 9.44
C ASN A 305 12.46 -18.61 10.67
N PHE A 306 11.30 -19.23 10.64
CA PHE A 306 10.83 -20.11 11.70
C PHE A 306 11.05 -21.57 11.30
N HIS A 307 11.80 -22.30 12.13
CA HIS A 307 11.96 -23.74 12.03
C HIS A 307 11.16 -24.40 13.16
N ALA A 308 10.08 -25.09 12.83
CA ALA A 308 9.47 -25.96 13.81
C ALA A 308 10.48 -27.11 14.09
N ALA A 309 11.07 -27.12 15.27
CA ALA A 309 11.82 -28.27 15.72
C ALA A 309 10.89 -29.50 15.67
N ARG A 310 11.31 -30.57 14.93
CA ARG A 310 10.59 -31.82 14.87
C ARG A 310 10.75 -32.58 16.16
#